data_bebfc5f084a012ca5600da4a5a3bdb51
#
_entry.id   bebfc5f084a012ca5600da4a5a3bdb51
#
_cell.length_a   1.000
_cell.length_b   1.000
_cell.length_c   1.000
_cell.angle_alpha   90.00
_cell.angle_beta   90.00
_cell.angle_gamma   90.00
#
_symmetry.space_group_name_H-M   'P 1'
#
loop_
_entity.id
_entity.type
_entity.pdbx_description
1 polymer ?
#
loop_
_entity_poly.entity_id
_entity_poly.type
_entity_poly.pdbx_seq_one_letter_code
_entity_poly.pdbx_strand_id
1 'polypeptide(L)'
;KWVNVKKLSAGFTTYTVNGLSSGRTYRFRVRAYRAGEYSGYTYLNVNTRPYTTTGMKSKSVTKNSIVLQWNKNTSADGYSIEKYDGKKWVQVKRYTSNKSTTYTIKGLKARTTYKFRMRAYKTIGKVNEYSAYTYCNVTTAK
;
A
#
# COMPACT_ATOMS: atom_id res chain seq x y z
N LYS A 1 -22.53 7.02 14.90
CA LYS A 1 -22.70 8.44 15.22
C LYS A 1 -21.89 9.31 14.24
N TRP A 2 -22.45 10.43 13.76
CA TRP A 2 -21.73 11.43 12.96
C TRP A 2 -21.02 12.41 13.89
N VAL A 3 -19.77 12.73 13.55
CA VAL A 3 -18.94 13.69 14.27
C VAL A 3 -18.65 14.87 13.35
N ASN A 4 -18.77 16.08 13.85
CA ASN A 4 -18.40 17.28 13.10
C ASN A 4 -16.86 17.36 13.02
N VAL A 5 -16.32 17.32 11.81
CA VAL A 5 -14.88 17.38 11.56
C VAL A 5 -14.41 18.83 11.43
N LYS A 6 -15.11 19.64 10.65
CA LYS A 6 -14.77 21.04 10.41
C LYS A 6 -15.96 21.82 9.87
N LYS A 7 -16.04 23.09 10.24
CA LYS A 7 -16.87 24.13 9.59
C LYS A 7 -15.92 25.05 8.82
N LEU A 8 -16.18 25.24 7.53
CA LEU A 8 -15.37 26.06 6.62
C LEU A 8 -16.15 27.28 6.20
N SER A 9 -15.49 28.41 5.98
CA SER A 9 -16.08 29.59 5.36
C SER A 9 -16.29 29.40 3.85
N ALA A 10 -17.09 30.25 3.23
CA ALA A 10 -17.31 30.23 1.78
C ALA A 10 -15.95 30.39 1.03
N GLY A 11 -15.83 29.74 -0.14
CA GLY A 11 -14.62 29.76 -0.97
C GLY A 11 -13.70 28.56 -0.77
N PHE A 12 -13.81 27.81 0.32
CA PHE A 12 -13.06 26.54 0.46
C PHE A 12 -13.79 25.42 -0.28
N THR A 13 -13.11 24.82 -1.25
CA THR A 13 -13.59 23.68 -2.05
C THR A 13 -12.92 22.36 -1.66
N THR A 14 -11.89 22.40 -0.79
CA THR A 14 -11.12 21.24 -0.35
C THR A 14 -10.89 21.27 1.15
N TYR A 15 -10.82 20.08 1.76
CA TYR A 15 -10.42 19.92 3.14
C TYR A 15 -9.70 18.59 3.34
N THR A 16 -8.54 18.61 4.02
CA THR A 16 -7.78 17.40 4.34
C THR A 16 -8.15 16.89 5.73
N VAL A 17 -8.63 15.66 5.80
CA VAL A 17 -8.90 14.96 7.07
C VAL A 17 -7.66 14.13 7.43
N ASN A 18 -7.02 14.47 8.54
CA ASN A 18 -5.84 13.78 9.05
C ASN A 18 -6.20 12.79 10.18
N GLY A 19 -5.24 11.96 10.60
CA GLY A 19 -5.37 11.03 11.72
C GLY A 19 -6.24 9.81 11.43
N LEU A 20 -6.51 9.50 10.16
CA LEU A 20 -7.27 8.32 9.78
C LEU A 20 -6.42 7.05 9.92
N SER A 21 -7.04 5.98 10.40
CA SER A 21 -6.40 4.65 10.46
C SER A 21 -6.25 4.06 9.06
N SER A 22 -5.15 3.34 8.83
CA SER A 22 -4.83 2.68 7.58
C SER A 22 -5.74 1.47 7.32
N GLY A 23 -6.05 1.20 6.04
CA GLY A 23 -6.82 0.02 5.61
C GLY A 23 -8.26 0.01 6.13
N ARG A 24 -8.90 1.16 6.22
CA ARG A 24 -10.27 1.33 6.74
C ARG A 24 -11.16 2.06 5.74
N THR A 25 -12.46 1.81 5.82
CA THR A 25 -13.48 2.60 5.14
C THR A 25 -13.98 3.72 6.06
N TYR A 26 -13.99 4.93 5.55
CA TYR A 26 -14.58 6.10 6.21
C TYR A 26 -15.75 6.62 5.39
N ARG A 27 -16.77 7.09 6.09
CA ARG A 27 -17.93 7.75 5.48
C ARG A 27 -17.90 9.22 5.86
N PHE A 28 -17.93 10.09 4.87
CA PHE A 28 -18.01 11.52 5.02
C PHE A 28 -19.33 12.04 4.50
N ARG A 29 -19.75 13.18 5.02
CA ARG A 29 -20.83 13.96 4.47
C ARG A 29 -20.51 15.44 4.60
N VAL A 30 -20.96 16.22 3.64
CA VAL A 30 -20.81 17.66 3.61
C VAL A 30 -22.14 18.31 3.26
N ARG A 31 -22.38 19.50 3.79
CA ARG A 31 -23.49 20.36 3.43
C ARG A 31 -23.07 21.82 3.47
N ALA A 32 -23.73 22.67 2.68
CA ALA A 32 -23.56 24.10 2.75
C ALA A 32 -24.42 24.69 3.87
N TYR A 33 -24.03 25.88 4.34
CA TYR A 33 -24.86 26.67 5.25
C TYR A 33 -24.79 28.15 4.88
N ARG A 34 -25.89 28.86 5.12
CA ARG A 34 -25.99 30.32 4.95
C ARG A 34 -27.05 30.83 5.92
N ALA A 35 -26.74 31.89 6.68
CA ALA A 35 -27.66 32.57 7.58
C ALA A 35 -28.46 31.63 8.51
N GLY A 36 -27.84 30.56 9.02
CA GLY A 36 -28.52 29.58 9.89
C GLY A 36 -29.18 28.42 9.17
N GLU A 37 -29.42 28.53 7.87
CA GLU A 37 -30.02 27.49 7.05
C GLU A 37 -28.97 26.52 6.47
N TYR A 38 -29.39 25.28 6.25
CA TYR A 38 -28.53 24.22 5.76
C TYR A 38 -29.08 23.54 4.52
N SER A 39 -28.20 23.22 3.56
CA SER A 39 -28.57 22.34 2.45
C SER A 39 -28.71 20.89 2.89
N GLY A 40 -29.24 20.03 2.02
CA GLY A 40 -29.13 18.59 2.14
C GLY A 40 -27.67 18.14 2.21
N TYR A 41 -27.43 16.92 2.70
CA TYR A 41 -26.08 16.32 2.75
C TYR A 41 -25.70 15.65 1.44
N THR A 42 -24.45 15.84 1.03
CA THR A 42 -23.75 14.98 0.06
C THR A 42 -22.87 14.01 0.81
N TYR A 43 -22.83 12.75 0.37
CA TYR A 43 -22.12 11.65 1.04
C TYR A 43 -20.96 11.12 0.20
N LEU A 44 -19.88 10.70 0.87
CA LEU A 44 -18.70 10.08 0.26
C LEU A 44 -18.19 8.94 1.13
N ASN A 45 -17.92 7.78 0.52
CA ASN A 45 -17.21 6.68 1.16
C ASN A 45 -15.76 6.64 0.60
N VAL A 46 -14.77 6.54 1.47
CA VAL A 46 -13.36 6.53 1.12
C VAL A 46 -12.66 5.40 1.84
N ASN A 47 -11.87 4.61 1.12
CA ASN A 47 -10.99 3.62 1.70
C ASN A 47 -9.59 4.21 1.87
N THR A 48 -9.01 4.05 3.05
CA THR A 48 -7.60 4.36 3.28
C THR A 48 -6.72 3.18 2.87
N ARG A 49 -5.55 3.46 2.32
CA ARG A 49 -4.57 2.46 1.91
C ARG A 49 -3.86 1.82 3.10
N PRO A 50 -3.36 0.58 3.00
CA PRO A 50 -2.46 0.02 4.00
C PRO A 50 -1.14 0.83 4.06
N TYR A 51 -0.44 0.77 5.19
CA TYR A 51 0.89 1.36 5.31
C TYR A 51 1.86 0.74 4.31
N THR A 52 2.86 1.52 3.88
CA THR A 52 3.96 0.99 3.08
C THR A 52 4.75 -0.03 3.91
N THR A 53 5.04 -1.18 3.32
CA THR A 53 5.85 -2.22 3.97
C THR A 53 7.29 -1.74 4.10
N THR A 54 7.91 -1.95 5.27
CA THR A 54 9.27 -1.54 5.56
C THR A 54 10.22 -2.74 5.64
N GLY A 55 11.52 -2.50 5.70
CA GLY A 55 12.55 -3.52 5.94
C GLY A 55 12.76 -4.49 4.77
N MET A 56 12.35 -4.14 3.55
CA MET A 56 12.62 -4.97 2.37
C MET A 56 14.13 -4.97 2.04
N LYS A 57 14.75 -6.14 2.13
CA LYS A 57 16.17 -6.38 1.85
C LYS A 57 16.43 -7.83 1.48
N SER A 58 17.62 -8.16 1.00
CA SER A 58 18.07 -9.55 0.89
C SER A 58 18.39 -10.11 2.28
N LYS A 59 17.88 -11.30 2.58
CA LYS A 59 18.24 -12.12 3.75
C LYS A 59 19.44 -12.99 3.47
N SER A 60 19.46 -13.62 2.30
CA SER A 60 20.58 -14.41 1.79
C SER A 60 20.65 -14.35 0.28
N VAL A 61 21.85 -14.54 -0.25
CA VAL A 61 22.15 -14.48 -1.68
C VAL A 61 23.11 -15.59 -2.04
N THR A 62 22.82 -16.32 -3.13
CA THR A 62 23.71 -17.29 -3.74
C THR A 62 23.98 -16.90 -5.20
N LYS A 63 24.76 -17.71 -5.93
CA LYS A 63 24.99 -17.48 -7.37
C LYS A 63 23.73 -17.59 -8.23
N ASN A 64 22.70 -18.28 -7.77
CA ASN A 64 21.50 -18.55 -8.55
C ASN A 64 20.17 -18.32 -7.80
N SER A 65 20.23 -17.78 -6.58
CA SER A 65 19.04 -17.48 -5.80
C SER A 65 19.19 -16.26 -4.89
N ILE A 66 18.09 -15.63 -4.57
CA ILE A 66 17.96 -14.51 -3.62
C ILE A 66 16.81 -14.84 -2.69
N VAL A 67 17.01 -14.68 -1.38
CA VAL A 67 15.92 -14.65 -0.40
C VAL A 67 15.69 -13.20 -0.01
N LEU A 68 14.51 -12.69 -0.33
CA LEU A 68 14.04 -11.40 0.15
C LEU A 68 13.39 -11.55 1.52
N GLN A 69 13.48 -10.52 2.36
CA GLN A 69 12.74 -10.41 3.61
C GLN A 69 12.18 -8.99 3.79
N TRP A 70 11.16 -8.86 4.61
CA TRP A 70 10.51 -7.59 4.97
C TRP A 70 9.85 -7.67 6.33
N ASN A 71 9.50 -6.53 6.91
CA ASN A 71 8.76 -6.46 8.15
C ASN A 71 7.28 -6.79 7.91
N LYS A 72 6.65 -7.53 8.84
CA LYS A 72 5.22 -7.81 8.79
C LYS A 72 4.42 -6.50 8.78
N ASN A 73 3.50 -6.37 7.83
CA ASN A 73 2.58 -5.24 7.75
C ASN A 73 1.23 -5.63 8.34
N THR A 74 0.93 -5.14 9.53
CA THR A 74 -0.31 -5.47 10.26
C THR A 74 -1.56 -4.81 9.68
N SER A 75 -1.40 -3.78 8.84
CA SER A 75 -2.52 -3.11 8.15
C SER A 75 -2.93 -3.77 6.84
N ALA A 76 -2.22 -4.80 6.40
CA ALA A 76 -2.41 -5.46 5.11
C ALA A 76 -2.99 -6.87 5.26
N ASP A 77 -3.66 -7.34 4.22
CA ASP A 77 -4.06 -8.74 4.08
C ASP A 77 -2.98 -9.59 3.39
N GLY A 78 -2.16 -8.98 2.54
CA GLY A 78 -1.10 -9.67 1.83
C GLY A 78 -0.16 -8.74 1.07
N TYR A 79 0.66 -9.35 0.19
CA TYR A 79 1.72 -8.66 -0.54
C TYR A 79 1.74 -9.04 -2.01
N SER A 80 2.13 -8.10 -2.87
CA SER A 80 2.49 -8.33 -4.26
C SER A 80 3.96 -7.97 -4.46
N ILE A 81 4.75 -8.91 -4.97
CA ILE A 81 6.19 -8.77 -5.22
C ILE A 81 6.43 -8.83 -6.71
N GLU A 82 7.18 -7.89 -7.23
CA GLU A 82 7.51 -7.76 -8.63
C GLU A 82 9.03 -7.69 -8.83
N LYS A 83 9.48 -8.24 -9.95
CA LYS A 83 10.87 -8.17 -10.44
C LYS A 83 10.87 -7.38 -11.76
N TYR A 84 11.86 -6.52 -11.95
CA TYR A 84 12.08 -5.86 -13.23
C TYR A 84 12.75 -6.83 -14.21
N ASP A 85 12.19 -7.00 -15.40
CA ASP A 85 12.68 -7.91 -16.45
C ASP A 85 13.62 -7.23 -17.46
N GLY A 86 13.91 -5.95 -17.27
CA GLY A 86 14.69 -5.10 -18.19
C GLY A 86 13.83 -4.14 -19.01
N LYS A 87 12.52 -4.39 -19.09
CA LYS A 87 11.54 -3.56 -19.82
C LYS A 87 10.39 -3.11 -18.92
N LYS A 88 9.88 -4.01 -18.08
CA LYS A 88 8.72 -3.76 -17.21
C LYS A 88 8.84 -4.50 -15.88
N TRP A 89 7.99 -4.13 -14.95
CA TRP A 89 7.81 -4.85 -13.68
C TRP A 89 6.87 -6.04 -13.87
N VAL A 90 7.31 -7.22 -13.49
CA VAL A 90 6.55 -8.48 -13.61
C VAL A 90 6.28 -9.03 -12.22
N GLN A 91 5.04 -9.36 -11.90
CA GLN A 91 4.69 -9.97 -10.64
C GLN A 91 5.30 -11.38 -10.58
N VAL A 92 6.13 -11.61 -9.56
CA VAL A 92 6.78 -12.91 -9.33
C VAL A 92 6.15 -13.67 -8.16
N LYS A 93 5.47 -12.98 -7.25
CA LYS A 93 4.75 -13.59 -6.14
C LYS A 93 3.61 -12.69 -5.63
N ARG A 94 2.50 -13.33 -5.30
CA ARG A 94 1.42 -12.74 -4.50
C ARG A 94 1.18 -13.59 -3.26
N TYR A 95 1.14 -12.97 -2.10
CA TYR A 95 0.74 -13.59 -0.85
C TYR A 95 -0.65 -13.09 -0.45
N THR A 96 -1.53 -14.01 -0.07
CA THR A 96 -2.89 -13.71 0.41
C THR A 96 -2.96 -13.63 1.94
N SER A 97 -1.79 -13.67 2.59
CA SER A 97 -1.64 -13.51 4.04
C SER A 97 -0.46 -12.60 4.35
N ASN A 98 -0.63 -11.73 5.34
CA ASN A 98 0.45 -10.87 5.85
C ASN A 98 1.43 -11.59 6.79
N LYS A 99 1.23 -12.89 7.05
CA LYS A 99 2.12 -13.71 7.89
C LYS A 99 3.44 -14.04 7.20
N SER A 100 3.45 -14.12 5.85
CA SER A 100 4.67 -14.36 5.07
C SER A 100 5.53 -13.10 5.04
N THR A 101 6.79 -13.22 5.46
CA THR A 101 7.76 -12.11 5.50
C THR A 101 9.05 -12.41 4.73
N THR A 102 9.07 -13.50 3.98
CA THR A 102 10.20 -13.91 3.11
C THR A 102 9.71 -14.47 1.79
N TYR A 103 10.55 -14.34 0.75
CA TYR A 103 10.34 -14.96 -0.55
C TYR A 103 11.68 -15.36 -1.17
N THR A 104 11.77 -16.61 -1.64
CA THR A 104 12.96 -17.14 -2.33
C THR A 104 12.74 -17.12 -3.83
N ILE A 105 13.62 -16.42 -4.56
CA ILE A 105 13.69 -16.42 -6.01
C ILE A 105 14.84 -17.31 -6.44
N LYS A 106 14.60 -18.27 -7.33
CA LYS A 106 15.58 -19.22 -7.87
C LYS A 106 15.77 -19.01 -9.37
N GLY A 107 16.76 -19.72 -9.96
CA GLY A 107 17.03 -19.69 -11.41
C GLY A 107 17.63 -18.38 -11.89
N LEU A 108 18.33 -17.67 -11.03
CA LEU A 108 19.00 -16.42 -11.35
C LEU A 108 20.39 -16.67 -11.93
N LYS A 109 20.90 -15.71 -12.71
CA LYS A 109 22.29 -15.72 -13.21
C LYS A 109 23.23 -15.19 -12.14
N ALA A 110 24.45 -15.76 -12.03
CA ALA A 110 25.49 -15.28 -11.15
C ALA A 110 25.96 -13.85 -11.54
N ARG A 111 26.49 -13.10 -10.60
CA ARG A 111 27.05 -11.74 -10.78
C ARG A 111 26.09 -10.77 -11.46
N THR A 112 24.78 -10.93 -11.25
CA THR A 112 23.74 -10.15 -11.92
C THR A 112 22.93 -9.37 -10.90
N THR A 113 22.73 -8.08 -11.14
CA THR A 113 21.88 -7.22 -10.28
C THR A 113 20.43 -7.34 -10.70
N TYR A 114 19.58 -7.72 -9.76
CA TYR A 114 18.13 -7.78 -9.91
C TYR A 114 17.46 -6.68 -9.12
N LYS A 115 16.44 -6.08 -9.73
CA LYS A 115 15.61 -5.04 -9.10
C LYS A 115 14.27 -5.65 -8.71
N PHE A 116 13.90 -5.46 -7.45
CA PHE A 116 12.63 -5.91 -6.89
C PHE A 116 11.86 -4.72 -6.34
N ARG A 117 10.54 -4.81 -6.37
CA ARG A 117 9.65 -3.96 -5.60
C ARG A 117 8.50 -4.78 -5.03
N MET A 118 7.94 -4.31 -3.93
CA MET A 118 6.75 -4.89 -3.35
C MET A 118 5.81 -3.81 -2.85
N ARG A 119 4.54 -4.15 -2.76
CA ARG A 119 3.52 -3.38 -2.09
C ARG A 119 2.60 -4.28 -1.29
N ALA A 120 2.09 -3.75 -0.19
CA ALA A 120 1.04 -4.39 0.58
C ALA A 120 -0.32 -4.10 -0.04
N TYR A 121 -1.31 -4.94 0.21
CA TYR A 121 -2.69 -4.65 -0.13
C TYR A 121 -3.64 -5.02 1.01
N LYS A 122 -4.77 -4.32 1.05
CA LYS A 122 -5.92 -4.57 1.90
C LYS A 122 -7.15 -4.73 1.02
N THR A 123 -7.89 -5.81 1.18
CA THR A 123 -9.16 -6.02 0.47
C THR A 123 -10.29 -5.40 1.28
N ILE A 124 -11.00 -4.46 0.70
CA ILE A 124 -12.15 -3.80 1.29
C ILE A 124 -13.35 -4.02 0.36
N GLY A 125 -14.29 -4.84 0.77
CA GLY A 125 -15.35 -5.31 -0.12
C GLY A 125 -14.76 -6.16 -1.25
N LYS A 126 -14.92 -5.70 -2.50
CA LYS A 126 -14.36 -6.35 -3.70
C LYS A 126 -13.12 -5.63 -4.27
N VAL A 127 -12.61 -4.61 -3.58
CA VAL A 127 -11.52 -3.76 -4.07
C VAL A 127 -10.26 -4.00 -3.26
N ASN A 128 -9.11 -4.12 -3.95
CA ASN A 128 -7.80 -4.15 -3.33
C ASN A 128 -7.23 -2.72 -3.28
N GLU A 129 -7.07 -2.19 -2.08
CA GLU A 129 -6.34 -0.96 -1.83
C GLU A 129 -4.86 -1.28 -1.63
N TYR A 130 -3.99 -0.61 -2.39
CA TYR A 130 -2.55 -0.88 -2.39
C TYR A 130 -1.77 0.22 -1.69
N SER A 131 -0.74 -0.16 -0.92
CA SER A 131 0.25 0.77 -0.40
C SER A 131 1.14 1.34 -1.53
N ALA A 132 1.96 2.34 -1.20
CA ALA A 132 3.10 2.67 -2.04
C ALA A 132 4.06 1.46 -2.15
N TYR A 133 4.91 1.47 -3.19
CA TYR A 133 5.95 0.46 -3.37
C TYR A 133 7.15 0.71 -2.44
N THR A 134 7.76 -0.37 -1.97
CA THR A 134 9.13 -0.38 -1.46
C THR A 134 10.02 -1.15 -2.42
N TYR A 135 11.30 -0.80 -2.49
CA TYR A 135 12.25 -1.27 -3.51
C TYR A 135 13.48 -1.92 -2.89
N CYS A 136 14.06 -2.87 -3.60
CA CYS A 136 15.31 -3.51 -3.21
C CYS A 136 16.08 -3.94 -4.47
N ASN A 137 17.36 -3.57 -4.55
CA ASN A 137 18.28 -4.04 -5.60
C ASN A 137 19.26 -5.01 -4.95
N VAL A 138 19.46 -6.18 -5.58
CA VAL A 138 20.31 -7.25 -5.03
C VAL A 138 21.13 -7.86 -6.15
N THR A 139 22.45 -8.01 -5.92
CA THR A 139 23.38 -8.68 -6.86
C THR A 139 23.63 -10.10 -6.38
N THR A 140 23.46 -11.09 -7.27
CA THR A 140 23.78 -12.49 -7.00
C THR A 140 25.29 -12.71 -6.80
N ALA A 141 25.64 -13.69 -6.00
CA ALA A 141 27.04 -14.06 -5.75
C ALA A 141 27.78 -14.54 -7.03
N LYS A 142 29.09 -14.66 -6.88
CA LYS A 142 30.00 -15.22 -7.92
C LYS A 142 29.75 -16.71 -8.13
#